data_a4734da50e87056222c476263544e3b9
#
_entry.id   a4734da50e87056222c476263544e3b9
#
_cell.length_a   1.000
_cell.length_b   1.000
_cell.length_c   1.000
_cell.angle_alpha   90.00
_cell.angle_beta   90.00
_cell.angle_gamma   90.00
#
_symmetry.space_group_name_H-M   'P 1'
#
loop_
_entity.id
_entity.type
_entity.pdbx_description
1 polymer ?
#
loop_
_entity_poly.entity_id
_entity_poly.type
_entity_poly.pdbx_seq_one_letter_code
_entity_poly.pdbx_strand_id
1 'polypeptide(L)'
;MKIVSLLFLLLVSLTLVAQDITGKWYGYPDLKNMRLRLEYHVEKAGDGYHVTLKIPDLSEKTYRADAVELADDVLTVNIAEAQTRSILRLQADGSLKGTFLWEGYDLELLLTRTPVVFKRPQTPKEHFSYHSEEVTFQNADDGVTLAGTLTWPASGGRCKAVVLVS
;
A
#
# COMPACT_ATOMS: atom_id res chain seq x y z
N MET A 1 31.61 17.70 -46.37
CA MET A 1 31.75 16.84 -45.18
C MET A 1 31.38 17.54 -43.85
N LYS A 2 31.49 18.83 -43.66
CA LYS A 2 31.17 19.52 -42.39
C LYS A 2 29.65 19.67 -42.09
N ILE A 3 28.81 19.70 -43.14
CA ILE A 3 27.34 19.85 -42.99
C ILE A 3 26.68 18.53 -42.55
N VAL A 4 27.17 17.39 -42.99
CA VAL A 4 26.64 16.08 -42.63
C VAL A 4 26.93 15.76 -41.15
N SER A 5 28.08 16.22 -40.61
CA SER A 5 28.45 16.06 -39.22
C SER A 5 27.57 16.88 -38.26
N LEU A 6 27.10 18.05 -38.73
CA LEU A 6 26.21 18.93 -37.94
C LEU A 6 24.77 18.37 -37.87
N LEU A 7 24.33 17.72 -38.96
CA LEU A 7 23.00 17.11 -39.04
C LEU A 7 22.90 15.84 -38.13
N PHE A 8 24.02 15.11 -37.96
CA PHE A 8 24.06 13.94 -37.07
C PHE A 8 24.07 14.33 -35.59
N LEU A 9 24.58 15.52 -35.25
CA LEU A 9 24.56 16.04 -33.88
C LEU A 9 23.16 16.54 -33.48
N LEU A 10 22.31 16.93 -34.42
CA LEU A 10 20.95 17.39 -34.16
C LEU A 10 19.94 16.25 -33.98
N LEU A 11 20.27 15.04 -34.40
CA LEU A 11 19.42 13.84 -34.28
C LEU A 11 19.57 13.11 -32.94
N VAL A 12 20.52 13.52 -32.10
CA VAL A 12 20.68 13.06 -30.71
C VAL A 12 19.98 14.04 -29.75
N SER A 13 18.92 14.68 -30.17
CA SER A 13 17.92 15.22 -29.23
C SER A 13 17.23 14.05 -28.58
N LEU A 14 17.89 13.48 -27.57
CA LEU A 14 17.31 12.54 -26.64
C LEU A 14 15.98 13.14 -26.17
N THR A 15 14.89 12.60 -26.66
CA THR A 15 13.61 12.75 -25.99
C THR A 15 13.83 12.19 -24.59
N LEU A 16 14.10 13.07 -23.62
CA LEU A 16 13.87 12.76 -22.22
C LEU A 16 12.38 12.46 -22.12
N VAL A 17 12.03 11.19 -22.30
CA VAL A 17 10.71 10.71 -21.93
C VAL A 17 10.73 10.78 -20.41
N ALA A 18 10.20 11.88 -19.87
CA ALA A 18 9.94 11.97 -18.45
C ALA A 18 9.10 10.74 -18.09
N GLN A 19 9.68 9.82 -17.33
CA GLN A 19 8.95 8.62 -16.92
C GLN A 19 7.73 9.07 -16.13
N ASP A 20 6.55 8.61 -16.56
CA ASP A 20 5.29 8.94 -15.91
C ASP A 20 5.21 8.25 -14.54
N ILE A 21 5.22 9.08 -13.49
CA ILE A 21 5.10 8.62 -12.10
C ILE A 21 3.65 8.46 -11.65
N THR A 22 2.66 8.80 -12.49
CA THR A 22 1.25 8.71 -12.11
C THR A 22 0.78 7.27 -11.88
N GLY A 23 -0.31 7.13 -11.13
CA GLY A 23 -0.93 5.85 -10.81
C GLY A 23 -0.55 5.31 -9.44
N LYS A 24 -0.77 4.01 -9.22
CA LYS A 24 -0.58 3.36 -7.92
C LYS A 24 0.82 2.81 -7.75
N TRP A 25 1.34 2.98 -6.54
CA TRP A 25 2.63 2.47 -6.11
C TRP A 25 2.49 1.74 -4.78
N TYR A 26 3.19 0.63 -4.65
CA TYR A 26 3.06 -0.26 -3.51
C TYR A 26 4.44 -0.62 -2.96
N GLY A 27 4.55 -0.66 -1.65
CA GLY A 27 5.77 -1.09 -0.97
C GLY A 27 5.56 -1.22 0.52
N TYR A 28 6.64 -1.44 1.23
CA TYR A 28 6.66 -1.44 2.68
C TYR A 28 8.04 -1.00 3.16
N PRO A 29 8.11 -0.19 4.24
CA PRO A 29 9.37 0.14 4.88
C PRO A 29 9.89 -1.08 5.65
N ASP A 30 11.20 -1.21 5.75
CA ASP A 30 11.82 -2.28 6.55
C ASP A 30 11.84 -1.89 8.03
N LEU A 31 10.79 -2.24 8.72
CA LEU A 31 10.67 -2.17 10.18
C LEU A 31 11.01 -3.54 10.75
N LYS A 32 12.09 -3.66 11.51
CA LYS A 32 12.66 -4.93 12.01
C LYS A 32 11.65 -5.96 12.52
N ASN A 33 10.50 -5.53 13.07
CA ASN A 33 9.50 -6.39 13.68
C ASN A 33 8.08 -6.18 13.16
N MET A 34 7.85 -5.26 12.23
CA MET A 34 6.54 -4.92 11.70
C MET A 34 6.63 -4.61 10.22
N ARG A 35 5.69 -5.09 9.44
CA ARG A 35 5.58 -4.78 8.02
C ARG A 35 4.28 -4.03 7.80
N LEU A 36 4.38 -2.80 7.36
CA LEU A 36 3.23 -1.95 7.03
C LEU A 36 3.20 -1.75 5.53
N ARG A 37 2.13 -2.16 4.88
CA ARG A 37 1.94 -1.88 3.46
C ARG A 37 1.66 -0.40 3.28
N LEU A 38 2.34 0.19 2.32
CA LEU A 38 2.11 1.55 1.87
C LEU A 38 1.55 1.49 0.45
N GLU A 39 0.45 2.18 0.22
CA GLU A 39 -0.17 2.35 -1.08
C GLU A 39 -0.23 3.84 -1.40
N TYR A 40 0.62 4.29 -2.32
CA TYR A 40 0.58 5.65 -2.84
C TYR A 40 -0.27 5.68 -4.11
N HIS A 41 -1.04 6.73 -4.27
CA HIS A 41 -1.69 7.05 -5.54
C HIS A 41 -1.25 8.45 -5.96
N VAL A 42 -0.56 8.53 -7.10
CA VAL A 42 -0.03 9.75 -7.68
C VAL A 42 -0.91 10.13 -8.86
N GLU A 43 -1.47 11.32 -8.84
CA GLU A 43 -2.31 11.88 -9.89
C GLU A 43 -1.70 13.18 -10.40
N LYS A 44 -1.77 13.41 -11.70
CA LYS A 44 -1.34 14.69 -12.28
C LYS A 44 -2.39 15.75 -11.99
N ALA A 45 -1.95 16.93 -11.53
CA ALA A 45 -2.83 18.05 -11.19
C ALA A 45 -2.22 19.38 -11.67
N GLY A 46 -2.69 19.86 -12.80
CA GLY A 46 -2.09 21.03 -13.45
C GLY A 46 -0.61 20.80 -13.78
N ASP A 47 0.24 21.69 -13.31
CA ASP A 47 1.69 21.58 -13.47
C ASP A 47 2.39 20.73 -12.42
N GLY A 48 1.63 20.20 -11.44
CA GLY A 48 2.16 19.39 -10.33
C GLY A 48 1.48 18.03 -10.19
N TYR A 49 1.54 17.51 -8.96
CA TYR A 49 0.98 16.21 -8.61
C TYR A 49 0.15 16.29 -7.33
N HIS A 50 -0.91 15.50 -7.27
CA HIS A 50 -1.59 15.14 -6.04
C HIS A 50 -1.19 13.72 -5.65
N VAL A 51 -0.90 13.53 -4.37
CA VAL A 51 -0.53 12.22 -3.84
C VAL A 51 -1.41 11.90 -2.65
N THR A 52 -1.89 10.67 -2.61
CA THR A 52 -2.54 10.11 -1.44
C THR A 52 -1.80 8.87 -0.98
N LEU A 53 -1.83 8.61 0.33
CA LEU A 53 -1.25 7.46 0.99
C LEU A 53 -2.32 6.70 1.76
N LYS A 54 -2.36 5.39 1.60
CA LYS A 54 -3.06 4.45 2.49
C LYS A 54 -2.06 3.56 3.20
N ILE A 55 -2.36 3.21 4.45
CA ILE A 55 -1.62 2.24 5.26
C ILE A 55 -2.62 1.17 5.72
N PRO A 56 -2.98 0.19 4.85
CA PRO A 56 -4.09 -0.73 5.10
C PRO A 56 -3.93 -1.58 6.36
N ASP A 57 -2.69 -1.75 6.83
CA ASP A 57 -2.42 -2.51 8.06
C ASP A 57 -2.67 -1.70 9.35
N LEU A 58 -2.88 -0.38 9.25
CA LEU A 58 -3.22 0.50 10.38
C LEU A 58 -4.67 0.96 10.34
N SER A 59 -5.18 1.38 9.19
CA SER A 59 -6.56 1.88 9.06
C SER A 59 -7.00 1.96 7.59
N GLU A 60 -8.31 2.06 7.38
CA GLU A 60 -8.90 2.33 6.06
C GLU A 60 -8.76 3.81 5.62
N LYS A 61 -8.15 4.64 6.43
CA LYS A 61 -7.99 6.06 6.15
C LYS A 61 -7.07 6.32 4.96
N THR A 62 -7.45 7.30 4.17
CA THR A 62 -6.62 7.84 3.08
C THR A 62 -6.08 9.20 3.51
N TYR A 63 -4.77 9.32 3.54
CA TYR A 63 -4.07 10.56 3.85
C TYR A 63 -3.74 11.30 2.56
N ARG A 64 -3.97 12.61 2.54
CA ARG A 64 -3.60 13.45 1.40
C ARG A 64 -2.29 14.17 1.70
N ALA A 65 -1.42 14.26 0.68
CA ALA A 65 -0.19 15.02 0.82
C ALA A 65 -0.45 16.52 0.89
N ASP A 66 0.24 17.18 1.82
CA ASP A 66 0.25 18.64 1.99
C ASP A 66 1.18 19.30 0.98
N ALA A 67 2.29 18.63 0.66
CA ALA A 67 3.25 19.08 -0.34
C ALA A 67 3.79 17.91 -1.15
N VAL A 68 3.88 18.11 -2.47
CA VAL A 68 4.44 17.16 -3.42
C VAL A 68 5.38 17.92 -4.35
N GLU A 69 6.61 17.44 -4.49
CA GLU A 69 7.61 17.99 -5.39
C GLU A 69 8.25 16.86 -6.20
N LEU A 70 8.39 17.07 -7.49
CA LEU A 70 9.17 16.19 -8.37
C LEU A 70 10.26 17.05 -9.04
N ALA A 71 11.50 16.79 -8.68
CA ALA A 71 12.67 17.48 -9.24
C ALA A 71 13.81 16.46 -9.44
N ASP A 72 14.46 16.49 -10.59
CA ASP A 72 15.61 15.63 -10.91
C ASP A 72 15.37 14.14 -10.64
N ASP A 73 14.19 13.61 -11.04
CA ASP A 73 13.72 12.25 -10.80
C ASP A 73 13.51 11.90 -9.31
N VAL A 74 13.51 12.89 -8.43
CA VAL A 74 13.23 12.72 -7.00
C VAL A 74 11.83 13.21 -6.69
N LEU A 75 10.98 12.29 -6.24
CA LEU A 75 9.65 12.58 -5.72
C LEU A 75 9.74 12.78 -4.20
N THR A 76 9.43 13.98 -3.74
CA THR A 76 9.28 14.30 -2.32
C THR A 76 7.80 14.45 -2.00
N VAL A 77 7.32 13.71 -1.00
CA VAL A 77 5.94 13.73 -0.54
C VAL A 77 5.92 14.00 0.96
N ASN A 78 5.22 15.04 1.38
CA ASN A 78 5.03 15.36 2.79
C ASN A 78 3.56 15.20 3.18
N ILE A 79 3.29 14.46 4.25
CA ILE A 79 1.94 14.20 4.77
C ILE A 79 1.94 14.49 6.26
N ALA A 80 1.61 15.72 6.64
CA ALA A 80 1.67 16.19 8.02
C ALA A 80 0.71 15.39 8.93
N GLU A 81 -0.47 15.07 8.44
CA GLU A 81 -1.47 14.31 9.19
C GLU A 81 -1.01 12.89 9.55
N ALA A 82 -0.22 12.25 8.69
CA ALA A 82 0.37 10.93 8.94
C ALA A 82 1.76 11.03 9.57
N GLN A 83 2.26 12.24 9.81
CA GLN A 83 3.62 12.53 10.29
C GLN A 83 4.70 11.82 9.45
N THR A 84 4.51 11.78 8.12
CA THR A 84 5.41 11.10 7.20
C THR A 84 6.00 12.05 6.16
N ARG A 85 7.22 11.75 5.77
CA ARG A 85 7.88 12.35 4.61
C ARG A 85 8.57 11.27 3.80
N SER A 86 8.32 11.22 2.50
CA SER A 86 8.98 10.30 1.57
C SER A 86 9.87 11.07 0.62
N ILE A 87 11.10 10.60 0.41
CA ILE A 87 12.07 11.13 -0.53
C ILE A 87 12.49 9.95 -1.41
N LEU A 88 11.98 9.87 -2.62
CA LEU A 88 12.03 8.69 -3.47
C LEU A 88 12.59 9.05 -4.84
N ARG A 89 13.66 8.39 -5.25
CA ARG A 89 14.23 8.55 -6.59
C ARG A 89 13.67 7.50 -7.54
N LEU A 90 13.24 7.95 -8.71
CA LEU A 90 12.85 7.08 -9.81
C LEU A 90 14.08 6.34 -10.34
N GLN A 91 13.99 5.02 -10.42
CA GLN A 91 15.04 4.14 -10.88
C GLN A 91 14.86 3.78 -12.35
N ALA A 92 15.94 3.34 -13.01
CA ALA A 92 15.90 2.90 -14.40
C ALA A 92 14.97 1.71 -14.68
N ASP A 93 14.70 0.89 -13.66
CA ASP A 93 13.76 -0.23 -13.71
C ASP A 93 12.29 0.20 -13.51
N GLY A 94 12.03 1.51 -13.38
CA GLY A 94 10.71 2.05 -13.15
C GLY A 94 10.20 1.96 -11.71
N SER A 95 11.04 1.55 -10.75
CA SER A 95 10.71 1.60 -9.32
C SER A 95 11.02 2.97 -8.70
N LEU A 96 10.44 3.26 -7.53
CA LEU A 96 10.79 4.41 -6.69
C LEU A 96 11.53 3.92 -5.45
N LYS A 97 12.77 4.33 -5.26
CA LYS A 97 13.59 3.92 -4.12
C LYS A 97 14.09 5.12 -3.33
N GLY A 98 14.07 5.02 -2.00
CA GLY A 98 14.61 6.08 -1.15
C GLY A 98 14.27 5.90 0.31
N THR A 99 13.95 7.02 0.97
CA THR A 99 13.72 7.09 2.42
C THR A 99 12.28 7.44 2.73
N PHE A 100 11.73 6.75 3.71
CA PHE A 100 10.45 7.03 4.34
C PHE A 100 10.71 7.44 5.80
N LEU A 101 10.48 8.71 6.09
CA LEU A 101 10.59 9.25 7.43
C LEU A 101 9.23 9.12 8.11
N TRP A 102 9.19 8.47 9.26
CA TRP A 102 7.99 8.28 10.05
C TRP A 102 8.33 8.32 11.55
N GLU A 103 7.66 9.19 12.28
CA GLU A 103 7.85 9.34 13.74
C GLU A 103 9.33 9.46 14.17
N GLY A 104 10.16 10.11 13.34
CA GLY A 104 11.59 10.31 13.63
C GLY A 104 12.49 9.15 13.21
N TYR A 105 11.96 8.11 12.58
CA TYR A 105 12.73 7.01 11.99
C TYR A 105 12.94 7.21 10.51
N ASP A 106 14.16 6.99 10.04
CA ASP A 106 14.52 6.95 8.63
C ASP A 106 14.53 5.49 8.17
N LEU A 107 13.58 5.14 7.32
CA LEU A 107 13.38 3.77 6.85
C LEU A 107 13.64 3.68 5.36
N GLU A 108 14.32 2.64 4.91
CA GLU A 108 14.40 2.35 3.48
C GLU A 108 13.01 2.01 2.93
N LEU A 109 12.69 2.58 1.76
CA LEU A 109 11.45 2.31 1.06
C LEU A 109 11.72 2.05 -0.42
N LEU A 110 11.17 0.93 -0.90
CA LEU A 110 11.08 0.60 -2.31
C LEU A 110 9.60 0.51 -2.68
N LEU A 111 9.18 1.33 -3.64
CA LEU A 111 7.85 1.26 -4.22
C LEU A 111 7.90 0.70 -5.64
N THR A 112 6.98 -0.19 -5.93
CA THR A 112 6.79 -0.80 -7.25
C THR A 112 5.33 -0.67 -7.69
N ARG A 113 5.04 -1.06 -8.93
CA ARG A 113 3.67 -1.09 -9.46
C ARG A 113 2.89 -2.35 -9.04
N THR A 114 3.55 -3.31 -8.42
CA THR A 114 2.95 -4.58 -8.00
C THR A 114 2.46 -4.48 -6.55
N PRO A 115 1.19 -4.79 -6.26
CA PRO A 115 0.67 -4.82 -4.91
C PRO A 115 1.45 -5.76 -3.98
N VAL A 116 1.70 -5.30 -2.74
CA VAL A 116 2.37 -6.11 -1.73
C VAL A 116 1.37 -7.06 -1.09
N VAL A 117 1.63 -8.36 -1.18
CA VAL A 117 0.84 -9.40 -0.52
C VAL A 117 1.70 -10.12 0.50
N PHE A 118 1.39 -9.94 1.78
CA PHE A 118 2.03 -10.71 2.84
C PHE A 118 1.35 -12.08 2.95
N LYS A 119 2.13 -13.14 2.75
CA LYS A 119 1.63 -14.50 3.00
C LYS A 119 1.35 -14.64 4.50
N ARG A 120 0.10 -14.91 4.84
CA ARG A 120 -0.32 -15.25 6.20
C ARG A 120 -0.53 -16.77 6.27
N PRO A 121 0.46 -17.55 6.69
CA PRO A 121 0.36 -19.02 6.68
C PRO A 121 -0.75 -19.55 7.59
N GLN A 122 -1.19 -18.73 8.54
CA GLN A 122 -2.28 -19.05 9.47
C GLN A 122 -3.68 -18.73 8.93
N THR A 123 -3.78 -18.06 7.75
CA THR A 123 -5.09 -17.84 7.12
C THR A 123 -5.66 -19.22 6.73
N PRO A 124 -6.83 -19.61 7.22
CA PRO A 124 -7.45 -20.88 6.87
C PRO A 124 -7.64 -20.99 5.36
N LYS A 125 -7.40 -22.18 4.80
CA LYS A 125 -7.68 -22.46 3.38
C LYS A 125 -9.17 -22.75 3.22
N GLU A 126 -9.74 -22.42 2.07
CA GLU A 126 -11.20 -22.49 1.78
C GLU A 126 -11.84 -23.89 1.94
N HIS A 127 -11.04 -24.97 2.03
CA HIS A 127 -11.56 -26.32 2.31
C HIS A 127 -11.43 -26.66 3.78
N PHE A 128 -12.46 -26.30 4.53
CA PHE A 128 -12.52 -26.63 5.95
C PHE A 128 -13.13 -28.03 6.16
N SER A 129 -12.61 -28.77 7.14
CA SER A 129 -13.18 -30.01 7.62
C SER A 129 -14.33 -29.79 8.61
N TYR A 130 -14.92 -28.61 8.60
CA TYR A 130 -16.03 -28.19 9.46
C TYR A 130 -17.04 -27.36 8.69
N HIS A 131 -18.25 -27.29 9.20
CA HIS A 131 -19.26 -26.35 8.72
C HIS A 131 -19.08 -25.00 9.40
N SER A 132 -19.39 -23.91 8.68
CA SER A 132 -19.33 -22.55 9.18
C SER A 132 -20.56 -21.78 8.72
N GLU A 133 -21.20 -21.05 9.63
CA GLU A 133 -22.40 -20.28 9.36
C GLU A 133 -22.33 -18.94 10.11
N GLU A 134 -22.70 -17.86 9.44
CA GLU A 134 -22.92 -16.57 10.08
C GLU A 134 -24.25 -16.58 10.79
N VAL A 135 -24.24 -16.30 12.08
CA VAL A 135 -25.44 -16.30 12.94
C VAL A 135 -25.63 -14.95 13.61
N THR A 136 -26.87 -14.60 13.83
CA THR A 136 -27.24 -13.44 14.65
C THR A 136 -28.14 -13.88 15.79
N PHE A 137 -27.99 -13.26 16.96
CA PHE A 137 -28.84 -13.50 18.13
C PHE A 137 -29.07 -12.19 18.89
N GLN A 138 -30.24 -12.10 19.52
CA GLN A 138 -30.60 -10.94 20.32
C GLN A 138 -30.24 -11.17 21.77
N ASN A 139 -29.58 -10.19 22.38
CA ASN A 139 -29.52 -10.09 23.82
C ASN A 139 -30.81 -9.39 24.28
N ALA A 140 -31.69 -10.17 24.89
CA ALA A 140 -33.02 -9.67 25.30
C ALA A 140 -32.95 -8.59 26.40
N ASP A 141 -31.91 -8.62 27.23
CA ASP A 141 -31.75 -7.70 28.36
C ASP A 141 -31.34 -6.30 27.89
N ASP A 142 -30.49 -6.22 26.87
CA ASP A 142 -29.96 -4.95 26.37
C ASP A 142 -30.60 -4.52 25.04
N GLY A 143 -31.42 -5.35 24.42
CA GLY A 143 -32.09 -5.08 23.16
C GLY A 143 -31.14 -5.00 21.95
N VAL A 144 -29.89 -5.49 22.07
CA VAL A 144 -28.88 -5.45 21.00
C VAL A 144 -28.86 -6.76 20.25
N THR A 145 -28.64 -6.65 18.93
CA THR A 145 -28.39 -7.82 18.06
C THR A 145 -26.90 -8.04 17.95
N LEU A 146 -26.46 -9.22 18.29
CA LEU A 146 -25.08 -9.68 18.18
C LEU A 146 -24.92 -10.54 16.93
N ALA A 147 -23.81 -10.43 16.25
CA ALA A 147 -23.43 -11.28 15.13
C ALA A 147 -22.22 -12.14 15.51
N GLY A 148 -22.16 -13.33 14.97
CA GLY A 148 -21.07 -14.25 15.20
C GLY A 148 -20.99 -15.31 14.13
N THR A 149 -19.89 -16.06 14.15
CA THR A 149 -19.68 -17.21 13.28
C THR A 149 -19.80 -18.49 14.08
N LEU A 150 -20.73 -19.36 13.77
CA LEU A 150 -20.88 -20.69 14.35
C LEU A 150 -20.12 -21.71 13.51
N THR A 151 -19.25 -22.49 14.14
CA THR A 151 -18.55 -23.59 13.45
C THR A 151 -18.81 -24.91 14.17
N TRP A 152 -18.96 -26.00 13.41
CA TRP A 152 -19.14 -27.35 13.95
C TRP A 152 -18.51 -28.41 13.05
N PRO A 153 -18.07 -29.57 13.62
CA PRO A 153 -17.44 -30.63 12.84
C PRO A 153 -18.32 -31.16 11.71
N ALA A 154 -17.74 -31.42 10.54
CA ALA A 154 -18.47 -32.00 9.39
C ALA A 154 -19.05 -33.40 9.70
N SER A 155 -18.42 -34.14 10.64
CA SER A 155 -18.90 -35.48 11.07
C SER A 155 -20.20 -35.45 11.88
N GLY A 156 -20.64 -34.28 12.33
CA GLY A 156 -21.80 -34.15 13.23
C GLY A 156 -21.56 -34.74 14.61
N GLY A 157 -22.63 -34.80 15.42
CA GLY A 157 -22.61 -35.42 16.76
C GLY A 157 -22.44 -34.39 17.89
N ARG A 158 -22.42 -34.92 19.15
CA ARG A 158 -22.24 -34.07 20.34
C ARG A 158 -20.77 -33.66 20.48
N CYS A 159 -20.50 -32.40 20.56
CA CYS A 159 -19.18 -31.86 20.79
C CYS A 159 -19.19 -30.86 21.93
N LYS A 160 -18.00 -30.55 22.46
CA LYS A 160 -17.80 -29.46 23.41
C LYS A 160 -17.87 -28.13 22.63
N ALA A 161 -18.47 -27.12 23.23
CA ALA A 161 -18.54 -25.78 22.63
C ALA A 161 -17.55 -24.84 23.34
N VAL A 162 -17.00 -23.90 22.56
CA VAL A 162 -16.16 -22.80 23.04
C VAL A 162 -16.69 -21.52 22.40
N VAL A 163 -16.83 -20.47 23.19
CA VAL A 163 -17.20 -19.15 22.73
C VAL A 163 -15.96 -18.27 22.80
N LEU A 164 -15.63 -17.63 21.69
CA LEU A 164 -14.57 -16.62 21.60
C LEU A 164 -15.23 -15.25 21.47
N VAL A 165 -14.86 -14.32 22.32
CA VAL A 165 -15.36 -12.95 22.33
C VAL A 165 -14.17 -12.04 22.04
N SER A 166 -14.32 -11.12 21.08
CA SER A 166 -13.32 -10.11 20.68
C SER A 166 -13.81 -8.71 20.99
#